data_c80db1b1ea8cd50dc7c5064dc8d8aa67
#
_entry.id   c80db1b1ea8cd50dc7c5064dc8d8aa67
#
_cell.length_a   1.000
_cell.length_b   1.000
_cell.length_c   1.000
_cell.angle_alpha   90.00
_cell.angle_beta   90.00
_cell.angle_gamma   90.00
#
_symmetry.space_group_name_H-M   'P 1'
#
loop_
_entity.id
_entity.type
_entity.pdbx_description
1 polymer ?
#
loop_
_entity_poly.entity_id
_entity_poly.type
_entity_poly.pdbx_seq_one_letter_code
_entity_poly.pdbx_strand_id
1 'polypeptide(L)'
;MATHSFAEIWDIAALDVHPVLYYWMLHLVNVIFGTNLIVYRVVTLLPTFLFAVLGATVVRRDYGDIAGLLFAVMSVMLPHASSMSVQLRMYSWAAFSIGACFLCALHIKKLSDAGARRPTRLWVLFALASLTSAYLHYFGAIAAFIINLLLMIHLLRGVAAKSENAQSNMGAFVVSTVCQLALYAPWLLKLLDQLSVVSTSYWIKLTPARLAQMMVYPLVSTQMLDEARGLSGGMLQMVALVFLALAAALLLLLAFLFIRFCMISLRPLARGSHCRVQRSDDWAVDVWWGVAVYAGTVAFALAASVLLASPIAVARYFYVALPPLLLVISIVAAKLLGVRAIACGCAALIAVGLYGQAVFVAAGYSQLNNEPIDYLEAVAHTYDNDGEPTVISSYILCAGTYAVMCDDVPQTFIAPDTGIGRAYRVYAPVMSFAAHVEEVLSASGRFIVVLDEDNAEENDVYEVTSLADDLVATGAFEVVEGRTFYRPYERNNYTVTVLERMQ
;
A
#
# COMPACT_ATOMS: atom_id res chain seq x y z
N MET A 1 9.58 9.94 -11.36
CA MET A 1 8.64 9.11 -12.17
C MET A 1 7.70 9.92 -13.05
N ALA A 2 6.87 10.81 -12.55
CA ALA A 2 5.83 11.49 -13.36
C ALA A 2 6.37 12.34 -14.52
N THR A 3 7.60 12.82 -14.45
CA THR A 3 8.25 13.65 -15.46
C THR A 3 8.94 12.86 -16.57
N HIS A 4 9.16 11.57 -16.39
CA HIS A 4 9.73 10.67 -17.40
C HIS A 4 8.69 10.27 -18.44
N SER A 5 9.12 9.87 -19.63
CA SER A 5 8.27 9.34 -20.71
C SER A 5 7.67 7.96 -20.33
N PHE A 6 6.62 7.53 -21.06
CA PHE A 6 6.02 6.21 -20.85
C PHE A 6 7.03 5.04 -20.98
N ALA A 7 7.98 5.15 -21.91
CA ALA A 7 8.98 4.12 -22.13
C ALA A 7 10.00 4.09 -20.99
N GLU A 8 10.53 5.25 -20.58
CA GLU A 8 11.44 5.35 -19.43
C GLU A 8 10.76 4.87 -18.14
N ILE A 9 9.50 5.25 -17.90
CA ILE A 9 8.73 4.76 -16.74
C ILE A 9 8.61 3.24 -16.76
N TRP A 10 8.38 2.62 -17.93
CA TRP A 10 8.34 1.16 -18.07
C TRP A 10 9.67 0.53 -17.66
N ASP A 11 10.78 1.05 -18.16
CA ASP A 11 12.12 0.50 -17.88
C ASP A 11 12.53 0.70 -16.41
N ILE A 12 12.24 1.88 -15.84
CA ILE A 12 12.54 2.18 -14.43
C ILE A 12 11.66 1.32 -13.52
N ALA A 13 10.35 1.22 -13.79
CA ALA A 13 9.44 0.41 -13.00
C ALA A 13 9.77 -1.09 -13.10
N ALA A 14 10.37 -1.54 -14.20
CA ALA A 14 10.86 -2.91 -14.36
C ALA A 14 12.05 -3.23 -13.43
N LEU A 15 12.75 -2.22 -12.92
CA LEU A 15 13.84 -2.35 -11.93
C LEU A 15 13.35 -2.16 -10.49
N ASP A 16 12.16 -1.55 -10.30
CA ASP A 16 11.51 -1.38 -9.01
C ASP A 16 10.67 -2.63 -8.67
N VAL A 17 10.09 -2.66 -7.48
CA VAL A 17 9.25 -3.76 -6.95
C VAL A 17 7.75 -3.53 -7.17
N HIS A 18 7.37 -2.58 -8.03
CA HIS A 18 5.97 -2.20 -8.27
C HIS A 18 5.61 -2.17 -9.75
N PRO A 19 4.38 -2.57 -10.13
CA PRO A 19 3.91 -2.46 -11.50
C PRO A 19 3.75 -1.02 -11.99
N VAL A 20 3.74 -0.84 -13.31
CA VAL A 20 3.93 0.44 -14.01
C VAL A 20 2.71 1.36 -14.05
N LEU A 21 1.49 0.85 -13.94
CA LEU A 21 0.27 1.59 -14.32
C LEU A 21 0.04 2.87 -13.51
N TYR A 22 0.34 2.85 -12.21
CA TYR A 22 0.19 4.03 -11.37
C TYR A 22 1.11 5.18 -11.81
N TYR A 23 2.33 4.87 -12.18
CA TYR A 23 3.30 5.86 -12.65
C TYR A 23 2.93 6.42 -14.01
N TRP A 24 2.39 5.60 -14.91
CA TRP A 24 1.80 6.06 -16.17
C TRP A 24 0.61 7.00 -15.96
N MET A 25 -0.24 6.69 -14.98
CA MET A 25 -1.36 7.57 -14.62
C MET A 25 -0.85 8.92 -14.09
N LEU A 26 0.15 8.93 -13.22
CA LEU A 26 0.77 10.18 -12.74
C LEU A 26 1.45 10.96 -13.88
N HIS A 27 2.08 10.28 -14.84
CA HIS A 27 2.64 10.93 -16.02
C HIS A 27 1.57 11.62 -16.85
N LEU A 28 0.43 10.96 -17.11
CA LEU A 28 -0.71 11.60 -17.80
C LEU A 28 -1.20 12.85 -17.06
N VAL A 29 -1.32 12.76 -15.74
CA VAL A 29 -1.70 13.91 -14.90
C VAL A 29 -0.66 15.02 -15.01
N ASN A 30 0.62 14.68 -15.01
CA ASN A 30 1.72 15.64 -15.21
C ASN A 30 1.67 16.34 -16.56
N VAL A 31 1.41 15.60 -17.63
CA VAL A 31 1.28 16.17 -19.00
C VAL A 31 0.12 17.18 -19.08
N ILE A 32 -0.99 16.93 -18.37
CA ILE A 32 -2.20 17.77 -18.43
C ILE A 32 -2.09 18.98 -17.49
N PHE A 33 -1.59 18.80 -16.28
CA PHE A 33 -1.65 19.79 -15.20
C PHE A 33 -0.27 20.31 -14.77
N GLY A 34 0.81 19.82 -15.38
CA GLY A 34 2.19 20.10 -14.94
C GLY A 34 2.54 19.39 -13.62
N THR A 35 3.75 19.65 -13.13
CA THR A 35 4.24 19.10 -11.86
C THR A 35 3.55 19.79 -10.68
N ASN A 36 2.50 19.17 -10.15
CA ASN A 36 1.72 19.71 -9.05
C ASN A 36 1.36 18.60 -8.05
N LEU A 37 1.99 18.63 -6.88
CA LEU A 37 1.78 17.64 -5.81
C LEU A 37 0.34 17.59 -5.29
N ILE A 38 -0.36 18.72 -5.28
CA ILE A 38 -1.77 18.77 -4.82
C ILE A 38 -2.65 17.99 -5.80
N VAL A 39 -2.47 18.22 -7.11
CA VAL A 39 -3.22 17.49 -8.15
C VAL A 39 -2.93 16.00 -8.08
N TYR A 40 -1.67 15.60 -7.93
CA TYR A 40 -1.32 14.17 -7.78
C TYR A 40 -2.00 13.55 -6.56
N ARG A 41 -2.03 14.23 -5.40
CA ARG A 41 -2.71 13.76 -4.19
C ARG A 41 -4.22 13.69 -4.37
N VAL A 42 -4.84 14.66 -5.02
CA VAL A 42 -6.27 14.63 -5.35
C VAL A 42 -6.61 13.42 -6.22
N VAL A 43 -5.83 13.14 -7.26
CA VAL A 43 -6.01 11.96 -8.11
C VAL A 43 -5.85 10.66 -7.31
N THR A 44 -4.89 10.61 -6.39
CA THR A 44 -4.68 9.44 -5.53
C THR A 44 -5.78 9.27 -4.48
N LEU A 45 -6.40 10.35 -4.03
CA LEU A 45 -7.52 10.36 -3.09
C LEU A 45 -8.86 9.94 -3.73
N LEU A 46 -9.03 10.13 -5.04
CA LEU A 46 -10.28 9.91 -5.77
C LEU A 46 -10.91 8.51 -5.50
N PRO A 47 -10.15 7.39 -5.46
CA PRO A 47 -10.72 6.07 -5.17
C PRO A 47 -11.47 5.98 -3.85
N THR A 48 -11.08 6.73 -2.84
CA THR A 48 -11.76 6.76 -1.53
C THR A 48 -13.20 7.28 -1.67
N PHE A 49 -13.41 8.32 -2.47
CA PHE A 49 -14.74 8.80 -2.79
C PHE A 49 -15.51 7.82 -3.68
N LEU A 50 -14.85 7.19 -4.64
CA LEU A 50 -15.48 6.17 -5.50
C LEU A 50 -15.96 4.96 -4.68
N PHE A 51 -15.26 4.58 -3.60
CA PHE A 51 -15.75 3.56 -2.67
C PHE A 51 -17.07 3.97 -1.99
N ALA A 52 -17.17 5.20 -1.53
CA ALA A 52 -18.42 5.69 -0.95
C ALA A 52 -19.57 5.65 -1.97
N VAL A 53 -19.29 5.99 -3.24
CA VAL A 53 -20.25 5.85 -4.34
C VAL A 53 -20.64 4.40 -4.58
N LEU A 54 -19.71 3.44 -4.59
CA LEU A 54 -20.01 2.01 -4.69
C LEU A 54 -20.89 1.54 -3.53
N GLY A 55 -20.62 2.01 -2.31
CA GLY A 55 -21.45 1.74 -1.14
C GLY A 55 -22.87 2.26 -1.30
N ALA A 56 -23.02 3.52 -1.69
CA ALA A 56 -24.30 4.19 -1.87
C ALA A 56 -25.13 3.66 -3.07
N THR A 57 -24.49 3.00 -4.02
CA THR A 57 -25.13 2.51 -5.25
C THR A 57 -25.20 0.99 -5.31
N VAL A 58 -24.09 0.33 -5.64
CA VAL A 58 -24.05 -1.12 -5.91
C VAL A 58 -24.30 -1.94 -4.65
N VAL A 59 -23.58 -1.65 -3.56
CA VAL A 59 -23.71 -2.41 -2.30
C VAL A 59 -25.10 -2.20 -1.69
N ARG A 60 -25.57 -0.94 -1.69
CA ARG A 60 -26.92 -0.60 -1.24
C ARG A 60 -28.00 -1.35 -2.01
N ARG A 61 -27.91 -1.37 -3.35
CA ARG A 61 -28.86 -2.08 -4.21
C ARG A 61 -28.88 -3.58 -3.94
N ASP A 62 -27.71 -4.20 -3.77
CA ASP A 62 -27.56 -5.65 -3.72
C ASP A 62 -27.72 -6.23 -2.32
N TYR A 63 -27.44 -5.46 -1.26
CA TYR A 63 -27.41 -5.92 0.13
C TYR A 63 -28.21 -5.04 1.13
N GLY A 64 -28.81 -3.96 0.65
CA GLY A 64 -29.66 -3.05 1.41
C GLY A 64 -28.95 -1.81 1.96
N ASP A 65 -29.74 -0.85 2.45
CA ASP A 65 -29.29 0.48 2.86
C ASP A 65 -28.22 0.44 3.94
N ILE A 66 -28.39 -0.42 4.93
CA ILE A 66 -27.46 -0.55 6.07
C ILE A 66 -26.09 -1.08 5.61
N ALA A 67 -26.07 -2.12 4.76
CA ALA A 67 -24.82 -2.66 4.24
C ALA A 67 -24.10 -1.63 3.36
N GLY A 68 -24.85 -0.88 2.53
CA GLY A 68 -24.29 0.19 1.71
C GLY A 68 -23.69 1.32 2.53
N LEU A 69 -24.38 1.76 3.59
CA LEU A 69 -23.89 2.78 4.52
C LEU A 69 -22.63 2.32 5.26
N LEU A 70 -22.66 1.12 5.83
CA LEU A 70 -21.51 0.55 6.55
C LEU A 70 -20.28 0.44 5.65
N PHE A 71 -20.45 -0.05 4.41
CA PHE A 71 -19.36 -0.14 3.44
C PHE A 71 -18.76 1.24 3.14
N ALA A 72 -19.61 2.25 2.87
CA ALA A 72 -19.17 3.60 2.59
C ALA A 72 -18.42 4.23 3.79
N VAL A 73 -19.00 4.10 5.00
CA VAL A 73 -18.38 4.63 6.22
C VAL A 73 -17.03 3.97 6.49
N MET A 74 -16.94 2.64 6.41
CA MET A 74 -15.67 1.94 6.64
C MET A 74 -14.62 2.33 5.59
N SER A 75 -14.98 2.45 4.32
CA SER A 75 -14.05 2.80 3.26
C SER A 75 -13.38 4.17 3.46
N VAL A 76 -14.06 5.10 4.16
CA VAL A 76 -13.54 6.46 4.41
C VAL A 76 -12.94 6.60 5.80
N MET A 77 -13.55 5.94 6.82
CA MET A 77 -13.24 6.17 8.24
C MET A 77 -12.22 5.19 8.82
N LEU A 78 -11.72 4.21 8.07
CA LEU A 78 -10.61 3.42 8.60
C LEU A 78 -9.38 4.31 8.83
N PRO A 79 -8.64 4.19 9.95
CA PRO A 79 -7.47 5.00 10.27
C PRO A 79 -6.42 5.06 9.17
N HIS A 80 -6.24 3.97 8.42
CA HIS A 80 -5.32 3.91 7.28
C HIS A 80 -5.88 4.45 5.97
N ALA A 81 -7.18 4.70 5.86
CA ALA A 81 -7.78 5.21 4.62
C ALA A 81 -7.14 6.54 4.20
N SER A 82 -6.91 7.44 5.14
CA SER A 82 -6.25 8.73 4.87
C SER A 82 -4.81 8.55 4.40
N SER A 83 -3.99 7.82 5.15
CA SER A 83 -2.58 7.62 4.79
C SER A 83 -2.42 6.94 3.43
N MET A 84 -3.22 5.90 3.16
CA MET A 84 -3.15 5.16 1.88
C MET A 84 -3.72 5.95 0.70
N SER A 85 -4.62 6.90 0.93
CA SER A 85 -5.24 7.69 -0.12
C SER A 85 -4.49 8.98 -0.47
N VAL A 86 -3.68 9.54 0.46
CA VAL A 86 -2.86 10.72 0.16
C VAL A 86 -1.41 10.40 -0.18
N GLN A 87 -0.96 9.21 0.13
CA GLN A 87 0.36 8.73 -0.26
C GLN A 87 0.42 8.59 -1.79
N LEU A 88 1.42 9.19 -2.43
CA LEU A 88 1.62 9.09 -3.89
C LEU A 88 2.08 7.68 -4.29
N ARG A 89 1.21 6.71 -4.03
CA ARG A 89 1.39 5.29 -4.30
C ARG A 89 0.07 4.68 -4.80
N MET A 90 0.14 3.54 -5.41
CA MET A 90 -0.94 2.84 -6.10
C MET A 90 -2.04 2.24 -5.20
N TYR A 91 -1.87 2.23 -3.87
CA TYR A 91 -2.70 1.41 -2.95
C TYR A 91 -4.19 1.69 -3.03
N SER A 92 -4.61 2.95 -3.04
CA SER A 92 -6.03 3.33 -3.10
C SER A 92 -6.68 2.91 -4.42
N TRP A 93 -6.00 3.09 -5.55
CA TRP A 93 -6.47 2.65 -6.87
C TRP A 93 -6.51 1.14 -6.99
N ALA A 94 -5.51 0.43 -6.47
CA ALA A 94 -5.48 -1.03 -6.47
C ALA A 94 -6.62 -1.60 -5.61
N ALA A 95 -6.84 -1.06 -4.42
CA ALA A 95 -7.96 -1.43 -3.57
C ALA A 95 -9.31 -1.19 -4.27
N PHE A 96 -9.51 -0.02 -4.89
CA PHE A 96 -10.73 0.28 -5.64
C PHE A 96 -10.95 -0.71 -6.79
N SER A 97 -9.90 -1.02 -7.56
CA SER A 97 -9.99 -1.98 -8.66
C SER A 97 -10.34 -3.39 -8.17
N ILE A 98 -9.81 -3.83 -7.03
CA ILE A 98 -10.19 -5.12 -6.41
C ILE A 98 -11.64 -5.09 -5.92
N GLY A 99 -12.07 -4.01 -5.28
CA GLY A 99 -13.47 -3.84 -4.87
C GLY A 99 -14.42 -3.92 -6.06
N ALA A 100 -14.13 -3.21 -7.15
CA ALA A 100 -14.89 -3.22 -8.39
C ALA A 100 -14.91 -4.60 -9.06
N CYS A 101 -13.72 -5.27 -9.14
CA CYS A 101 -13.60 -6.62 -9.68
C CYS A 101 -14.46 -7.61 -8.89
N PHE A 102 -14.40 -7.56 -7.54
CA PHE A 102 -15.16 -8.43 -6.67
C PHE A 102 -16.69 -8.21 -6.82
N LEU A 103 -17.14 -6.96 -6.83
CA LEU A 103 -18.55 -6.64 -7.05
C LEU A 103 -19.05 -7.09 -8.43
N CYS A 104 -18.23 -6.93 -9.49
CA CYS A 104 -18.55 -7.47 -10.82
C CYS A 104 -18.67 -9.01 -10.79
N ALA A 105 -17.74 -9.71 -10.12
CA ALA A 105 -17.78 -11.17 -9.99
C ALA A 105 -19.03 -11.64 -9.25
N LEU A 106 -19.42 -10.99 -8.14
CA LEU A 106 -20.64 -11.30 -7.40
C LEU A 106 -21.90 -11.03 -8.24
N HIS A 107 -21.90 -9.97 -9.04
CA HIS A 107 -23.02 -9.69 -9.92
C HIS A 107 -23.11 -10.70 -11.08
N ILE A 108 -21.97 -11.11 -11.65
CA ILE A 108 -21.91 -12.22 -12.63
C ILE A 108 -22.44 -13.50 -11.99
N LYS A 109 -22.04 -13.84 -10.77
CA LYS A 109 -22.53 -14.99 -10.00
C LYS A 109 -24.05 -14.96 -9.88
N LYS A 110 -24.63 -13.85 -9.36
CA LYS A 110 -26.08 -13.70 -9.16
C LYS A 110 -26.88 -13.87 -10.46
N LEU A 111 -26.40 -13.27 -11.55
CA LEU A 111 -27.04 -13.46 -12.86
C LEU A 111 -26.92 -14.90 -13.36
N SER A 112 -25.81 -15.61 -13.05
CA SER A 112 -25.64 -17.03 -13.37
C SER A 112 -26.66 -17.90 -12.66
N ASP A 113 -26.83 -17.65 -11.37
CA ASP A 113 -27.79 -18.41 -10.56
C ASP A 113 -29.24 -18.18 -11.01
N ALA A 114 -29.50 -17.01 -11.58
CA ALA A 114 -30.80 -16.69 -12.20
C ALA A 114 -30.97 -17.23 -13.61
N GLY A 115 -29.98 -17.95 -14.17
CA GLY A 115 -30.03 -18.44 -15.56
C GLY A 115 -30.00 -17.33 -16.62
N ALA A 116 -29.71 -16.09 -16.24
CA ALA A 116 -29.73 -14.95 -17.13
C ALA A 116 -28.46 -14.88 -17.99
N ARG A 117 -28.60 -14.43 -19.25
CA ARG A 117 -27.47 -14.07 -20.09
C ARG A 117 -26.89 -12.72 -19.64
N ARG A 118 -25.56 -12.64 -19.52
CA ARG A 118 -24.89 -11.44 -19.04
C ARG A 118 -24.57 -10.46 -20.15
N PRO A 119 -24.75 -9.15 -19.89
CA PRO A 119 -24.31 -8.14 -20.83
C PRO A 119 -22.79 -8.15 -20.98
N THR A 120 -22.29 -8.04 -22.20
CA THR A 120 -20.85 -7.98 -22.54
C THR A 120 -20.12 -6.90 -21.72
N ARG A 121 -20.80 -5.76 -21.48
CA ARG A 121 -20.23 -4.67 -20.66
C ARG A 121 -19.78 -5.11 -19.26
N LEU A 122 -20.50 -6.05 -18.64
CA LEU A 122 -20.15 -6.54 -17.30
C LEU A 122 -18.87 -7.39 -17.32
N TRP A 123 -18.69 -8.21 -18.37
CA TRP A 123 -17.46 -8.97 -18.58
C TRP A 123 -16.28 -8.06 -18.90
N VAL A 124 -16.47 -7.00 -19.67
CA VAL A 124 -15.43 -6.00 -19.95
C VAL A 124 -15.04 -5.26 -18.67
N LEU A 125 -16.01 -4.81 -17.86
CA LEU A 125 -15.72 -4.16 -16.58
C LEU A 125 -14.98 -5.09 -15.61
N PHE A 126 -15.38 -6.36 -15.52
CA PHE A 126 -14.70 -7.38 -14.73
C PHE A 126 -13.24 -7.56 -15.18
N ALA A 127 -13.02 -7.75 -16.49
CA ALA A 127 -11.69 -7.92 -17.05
C ALA A 127 -10.80 -6.69 -16.84
N LEU A 128 -11.34 -5.50 -17.08
CA LEU A 128 -10.63 -4.24 -16.87
C LEU A 128 -10.25 -4.05 -15.38
N ALA A 129 -11.20 -4.26 -14.46
CA ALA A 129 -10.93 -4.11 -13.03
C ALA A 129 -9.87 -5.13 -12.54
N SER A 130 -9.95 -6.37 -13.00
CA SER A 130 -8.98 -7.42 -12.70
C SER A 130 -7.59 -7.08 -13.25
N LEU A 131 -7.49 -6.69 -14.52
CA LEU A 131 -6.24 -6.32 -15.16
C LEU A 131 -5.62 -5.07 -14.55
N THR A 132 -6.45 -4.04 -14.29
CA THR A 132 -6.01 -2.80 -13.64
C THR A 132 -5.41 -3.07 -12.27
N SER A 133 -6.04 -3.93 -11.45
CA SER A 133 -5.49 -4.27 -10.14
C SER A 133 -4.14 -4.99 -10.23
N ALA A 134 -3.95 -5.85 -11.24
CA ALA A 134 -2.69 -6.55 -11.46
C ALA A 134 -1.57 -5.60 -11.91
N TYR A 135 -1.87 -4.62 -12.76
CA TYR A 135 -0.93 -3.58 -13.20
C TYR A 135 -0.69 -2.47 -12.18
N LEU A 136 -1.51 -2.40 -11.11
CA LEU A 136 -1.30 -1.44 -10.02
C LEU A 136 -0.46 -2.05 -8.89
N HIS A 137 -0.70 -3.32 -8.51
CA HIS A 137 -0.01 -3.92 -7.37
C HIS A 137 0.01 -5.45 -7.46
N TYR A 138 1.13 -6.11 -7.11
CA TYR A 138 1.22 -7.57 -7.16
C TYR A 138 0.23 -8.28 -6.23
N PHE A 139 -0.05 -7.73 -5.05
CA PHE A 139 -1.13 -8.24 -4.18
C PHE A 139 -2.51 -8.03 -4.79
N GLY A 140 -2.66 -7.02 -5.66
CA GLY A 140 -3.84 -6.86 -6.51
C GLY A 140 -3.98 -8.00 -7.52
N ALA A 141 -2.89 -8.40 -8.16
CA ALA A 141 -2.90 -9.56 -9.07
C ALA A 141 -3.31 -10.85 -8.35
N ILE A 142 -2.79 -11.09 -7.12
CA ILE A 142 -3.13 -12.26 -6.31
C ILE A 142 -4.61 -12.25 -5.91
N ALA A 143 -5.11 -11.12 -5.41
CA ALA A 143 -6.52 -10.99 -5.04
C ALA A 143 -7.45 -11.17 -6.25
N ALA A 144 -7.10 -10.58 -7.41
CA ALA A 144 -7.82 -10.77 -8.67
C ALA A 144 -7.78 -12.22 -9.14
N PHE A 145 -6.64 -12.92 -9.02
CA PHE A 145 -6.54 -14.35 -9.32
C PHE A 145 -7.50 -15.17 -8.46
N ILE A 146 -7.57 -14.91 -7.15
CA ILE A 146 -8.50 -15.62 -6.25
C ILE A 146 -9.95 -15.34 -6.65
N ILE A 147 -10.30 -14.11 -7.01
CA ILE A 147 -11.64 -13.75 -7.49
C ILE A 147 -11.97 -14.52 -8.78
N ASN A 148 -11.05 -14.54 -9.75
CA ASN A 148 -11.22 -15.29 -10.99
C ASN A 148 -11.38 -16.80 -10.74
N LEU A 149 -10.60 -17.36 -9.81
CA LEU A 149 -10.68 -18.79 -9.43
C LEU A 149 -12.04 -19.13 -8.80
N LEU A 150 -12.53 -18.31 -7.88
CA LEU A 150 -13.84 -18.50 -7.26
C LEU A 150 -14.97 -18.43 -8.30
N LEU A 151 -14.91 -17.45 -9.21
CA LEU A 151 -15.87 -17.32 -10.30
C LEU A 151 -15.80 -18.52 -11.25
N MET A 152 -14.60 -18.97 -11.62
CA MET A 152 -14.41 -20.16 -12.44
C MET A 152 -15.05 -21.40 -11.82
N ILE A 153 -14.76 -21.66 -10.54
CA ILE A 153 -15.33 -22.80 -9.81
C ILE A 153 -16.86 -22.72 -9.80
N HIS A 154 -17.43 -21.53 -9.58
CA HIS A 154 -18.87 -21.34 -9.60
C HIS A 154 -19.49 -21.64 -10.98
N LEU A 155 -18.89 -21.12 -12.04
CA LEU A 155 -19.36 -21.33 -13.41
C LEU A 155 -19.21 -22.80 -13.86
N LEU A 156 -18.12 -23.49 -13.46
CA LEU A 156 -17.94 -24.92 -13.70
C LEU A 156 -19.03 -25.76 -13.04
N ARG A 157 -19.42 -25.42 -11.81
CA ARG A 157 -20.55 -26.07 -11.12
C ARG A 157 -21.86 -25.86 -11.89
N GLY A 158 -22.09 -24.65 -12.43
CA GLY A 158 -23.22 -24.36 -13.28
C GLY A 158 -23.25 -25.21 -14.57
N VAL A 159 -22.10 -25.38 -15.22
CA VAL A 159 -21.97 -26.25 -16.41
C VAL A 159 -22.24 -27.71 -16.05
N ALA A 160 -21.68 -28.21 -14.95
CA ALA A 160 -21.88 -29.57 -14.48
C ALA A 160 -23.37 -29.84 -14.10
N ALA A 161 -24.04 -28.84 -13.55
CA ALA A 161 -25.47 -28.89 -13.22
C ALA A 161 -26.38 -28.66 -14.45
N LYS A 162 -25.82 -28.41 -15.64
CA LYS A 162 -26.55 -28.09 -16.87
C LYS A 162 -27.48 -26.88 -16.70
N SER A 163 -27.08 -25.90 -15.91
CA SER A 163 -27.86 -24.67 -15.69
C SER A 163 -28.02 -23.89 -16.99
N GLU A 164 -29.12 -23.14 -17.10
CA GLU A 164 -29.38 -22.30 -18.26
C GLU A 164 -28.25 -21.29 -18.50
N ASN A 165 -27.86 -21.10 -19.74
CA ASN A 165 -26.75 -20.25 -20.19
C ASN A 165 -25.35 -20.55 -19.56
N ALA A 166 -25.19 -21.65 -18.82
CA ALA A 166 -23.94 -21.96 -18.11
C ALA A 166 -22.73 -22.05 -19.07
N GLN A 167 -22.90 -22.72 -20.23
CA GLN A 167 -21.82 -22.82 -21.24
C GLN A 167 -21.46 -21.46 -21.85
N SER A 168 -22.47 -20.62 -22.15
CA SER A 168 -22.24 -19.26 -22.66
C SER A 168 -21.48 -18.39 -21.65
N ASN A 169 -21.81 -18.52 -20.36
CA ASN A 169 -21.15 -17.78 -19.28
C ASN A 169 -19.71 -18.25 -19.08
N MET A 170 -19.49 -19.56 -19.17
CA MET A 170 -18.12 -20.13 -19.11
C MET A 170 -17.31 -19.70 -20.34
N GLY A 171 -17.87 -19.68 -21.54
CA GLY A 171 -17.22 -19.16 -22.74
C GLY A 171 -16.79 -17.70 -22.57
N ALA A 172 -17.68 -16.86 -22.06
CA ALA A 172 -17.35 -15.43 -21.78
C ALA A 172 -16.24 -15.30 -20.72
N PHE A 173 -16.26 -16.12 -19.68
CA PHE A 173 -15.19 -16.18 -18.69
C PHE A 173 -13.83 -16.55 -19.31
N VAL A 174 -13.80 -17.61 -20.14
CA VAL A 174 -12.57 -18.05 -20.81
C VAL A 174 -12.01 -16.94 -21.70
N VAL A 175 -12.86 -16.30 -22.52
CA VAL A 175 -12.43 -15.17 -23.36
C VAL A 175 -11.88 -14.02 -22.49
N SER A 176 -12.59 -13.65 -21.42
CA SER A 176 -12.16 -12.62 -20.48
C SER A 176 -10.78 -12.94 -19.87
N THR A 177 -10.58 -14.18 -19.42
CA THR A 177 -9.33 -14.63 -18.80
C THR A 177 -8.18 -14.66 -19.80
N VAL A 178 -8.41 -15.17 -21.01
CA VAL A 178 -7.39 -15.17 -22.08
C VAL A 178 -6.97 -13.76 -22.44
N CYS A 179 -7.91 -12.82 -22.55
CA CYS A 179 -7.59 -11.42 -22.79
C CYS A 179 -6.77 -10.80 -21.63
N GLN A 180 -7.14 -11.09 -20.38
CA GLN A 180 -6.39 -10.61 -19.22
C GLN A 180 -4.96 -11.15 -19.22
N LEU A 181 -4.76 -12.45 -19.45
CA LEU A 181 -3.45 -13.08 -19.50
C LEU A 181 -2.59 -12.54 -20.66
N ALA A 182 -3.17 -12.42 -21.86
CA ALA A 182 -2.46 -11.89 -23.03
C ALA A 182 -2.01 -10.43 -22.80
N LEU A 183 -2.87 -9.58 -22.21
CA LEU A 183 -2.54 -8.21 -21.92
C LEU A 183 -1.57 -8.06 -20.74
N TYR A 184 -1.55 -8.99 -19.79
CA TYR A 184 -0.61 -8.95 -18.65
C TYR A 184 0.74 -9.61 -18.97
N ALA A 185 0.82 -10.47 -19.99
CA ALA A 185 2.02 -11.24 -20.34
C ALA A 185 3.30 -10.39 -20.49
N PRO A 186 3.28 -9.18 -21.11
CA PRO A 186 4.48 -8.36 -21.20
C PRO A 186 5.05 -7.97 -19.84
N TRP A 187 4.17 -7.68 -18.86
CA TRP A 187 4.61 -7.34 -17.50
C TRP A 187 5.01 -8.58 -16.69
N LEU A 188 4.39 -9.72 -16.95
CA LEU A 188 4.75 -10.98 -16.28
C LEU A 188 6.22 -11.38 -16.52
N LEU A 189 6.75 -11.11 -17.72
CA LEU A 189 8.16 -11.34 -18.03
C LEU A 189 9.06 -10.45 -17.14
N LYS A 190 8.69 -9.17 -16.96
CA LYS A 190 9.42 -8.26 -16.06
C LYS A 190 9.33 -8.67 -14.59
N LEU A 191 8.18 -9.18 -14.16
CA LEU A 191 8.01 -9.71 -12.81
C LEU A 191 8.97 -10.89 -12.53
N LEU A 192 9.20 -11.77 -13.49
CA LEU A 192 10.15 -12.87 -13.32
C LEU A 192 11.59 -12.37 -13.12
N ASP A 193 11.98 -11.31 -13.83
CA ASP A 193 13.28 -10.67 -13.63
C ASP A 193 13.39 -10.03 -12.24
N GLN A 194 12.32 -9.37 -11.77
CA GLN A 194 12.27 -8.73 -10.45
C GLN A 194 12.33 -9.73 -9.27
N LEU A 195 11.80 -10.94 -9.42
CA LEU A 195 11.82 -11.95 -8.35
C LEU A 195 13.25 -12.29 -7.91
N SER A 196 14.21 -12.29 -8.82
CA SER A 196 15.62 -12.54 -8.51
C SER A 196 16.23 -11.43 -7.63
N VAL A 197 15.81 -10.18 -7.84
CA VAL A 197 16.29 -9.01 -7.07
C VAL A 197 15.66 -8.97 -5.68
N VAL A 198 14.35 -9.23 -5.59
CA VAL A 198 13.61 -9.21 -4.30
C VAL A 198 14.13 -10.27 -3.33
N SER A 199 14.52 -11.44 -3.83
CA SER A 199 15.01 -12.53 -2.97
C SER A 199 16.35 -12.24 -2.27
N THR A 200 17.13 -11.28 -2.79
CA THR A 200 18.47 -10.95 -2.27
C THR A 200 18.55 -9.65 -1.48
N SER A 201 17.56 -8.77 -1.60
CA SER A 201 17.68 -7.38 -1.13
C SER A 201 16.53 -6.92 -0.23
N TYR A 202 15.64 -7.84 0.24
CA TYR A 202 14.46 -7.41 0.99
C TYR A 202 14.78 -7.19 2.46
N TRP A 203 14.58 -5.95 2.90
CA TRP A 203 14.99 -5.41 4.20
C TRP A 203 14.05 -5.70 5.39
N ILE A 204 12.87 -6.29 5.16
CA ILE A 204 11.85 -6.50 6.20
C ILE A 204 12.06 -7.84 6.89
N LYS A 205 12.10 -7.88 8.24
CA LYS A 205 12.08 -9.11 9.04
C LYS A 205 10.65 -9.41 9.51
N LEU A 206 10.21 -10.66 9.40
CA LEU A 206 8.90 -11.10 9.88
C LEU A 206 9.01 -11.45 11.37
N THR A 207 8.54 -10.55 12.24
CA THR A 207 8.52 -10.75 13.69
C THR A 207 7.10 -11.02 14.19
N PRO A 208 6.91 -11.64 15.38
CA PRO A 208 5.57 -11.81 15.98
C PRO A 208 4.83 -10.49 16.17
N ALA A 209 5.54 -9.40 16.50
CA ALA A 209 4.95 -8.06 16.62
C ALA A 209 4.40 -7.56 15.28
N ARG A 210 5.11 -7.77 14.17
CA ARG A 210 4.62 -7.41 12.82
C ARG A 210 3.43 -8.25 12.40
N LEU A 211 3.41 -9.54 12.73
CA LEU A 211 2.23 -10.39 12.49
C LEU A 211 1.01 -9.87 13.26
N ALA A 212 1.17 -9.51 14.54
CA ALA A 212 0.10 -8.90 15.33
C ALA A 212 -0.36 -7.56 14.72
N GLN A 213 0.57 -6.71 14.29
CA GLN A 213 0.26 -5.46 13.60
C GLN A 213 -0.56 -5.69 12.33
N MET A 214 -0.24 -6.72 11.53
CA MET A 214 -1.01 -7.06 10.33
C MET A 214 -2.47 -7.41 10.65
N MET A 215 -2.72 -8.08 11.77
CA MET A 215 -4.08 -8.45 12.19
C MET A 215 -4.92 -7.24 12.62
N VAL A 216 -4.31 -6.25 13.27
CA VAL A 216 -5.00 -5.05 13.76
C VAL A 216 -4.96 -3.88 12.78
N TYR A 217 -4.15 -3.99 11.72
CA TYR A 217 -3.89 -2.95 10.74
C TYR A 217 -5.13 -2.19 10.23
N PRO A 218 -6.30 -2.83 9.98
CA PRO A 218 -7.46 -2.09 9.49
C PRO A 218 -7.97 -1.02 10.47
N LEU A 219 -7.81 -1.21 11.79
CA LEU A 219 -8.36 -0.33 12.83
C LEU A 219 -7.32 0.41 13.67
N VAL A 220 -6.02 0.08 13.48
CA VAL A 220 -4.94 0.68 14.29
C VAL A 220 -3.82 1.12 13.36
N SER A 221 -3.54 2.42 13.32
CA SER A 221 -2.41 2.97 12.57
C SER A 221 -1.12 2.92 13.37
N THR A 222 0.02 3.01 12.67
CA THR A 222 1.34 3.09 13.30
C THR A 222 1.42 4.32 14.20
N GLN A 223 0.94 5.48 13.74
CA GLN A 223 0.94 6.73 14.50
C GLN A 223 0.11 6.63 15.79
N MET A 224 -1.02 5.91 15.77
CA MET A 224 -1.80 5.66 17.00
C MET A 224 -0.99 4.84 18.03
N LEU A 225 -0.20 3.87 17.56
CA LEU A 225 0.68 3.07 18.43
C LEU A 225 1.84 3.91 18.97
N ASP A 226 2.38 4.80 18.18
CA ASP A 226 3.47 5.69 18.57
C ASP A 226 3.03 6.68 19.63
N GLU A 227 1.84 7.29 19.47
CA GLU A 227 1.25 8.11 20.51
C GLU A 227 0.99 7.35 21.83
N ALA A 228 0.52 6.10 21.73
CA ALA A 228 0.30 5.26 22.90
C ALA A 228 1.60 4.88 23.63
N ARG A 229 2.74 4.88 22.94
CA ARG A 229 4.07 4.69 23.52
C ARG A 229 4.61 5.95 24.21
N GLY A 230 3.91 7.08 24.07
CA GLY A 230 4.22 8.31 24.76
C GLY A 230 5.19 9.24 24.03
N LEU A 231 5.32 9.12 22.70
CA LEU A 231 6.20 9.98 21.90
C LEU A 231 5.88 11.47 22.03
N SER A 232 4.59 11.82 22.25
CA SER A 232 4.13 13.21 22.37
C SER A 232 3.81 13.65 23.80
N GLY A 233 3.96 12.77 24.82
CA GLY A 233 3.76 13.10 26.23
C GLY A 233 2.39 12.71 26.81
N GLY A 234 2.26 12.81 28.15
CA GLY A 234 1.28 12.09 28.97
C GLY A 234 -0.20 12.22 28.62
N MET A 235 -0.71 13.42 28.27
CA MET A 235 -2.14 13.58 27.93
C MET A 235 -2.50 12.93 26.59
N LEU A 236 -1.68 13.11 25.58
CA LEU A 236 -1.88 12.50 24.26
C LEU A 236 -1.77 10.99 24.33
N GLN A 237 -0.86 10.46 25.14
CA GLN A 237 -0.75 9.02 25.42
C GLN A 237 -2.05 8.46 26.02
N MET A 238 -2.65 9.13 27.01
CA MET A 238 -3.90 8.71 27.60
C MET A 238 -5.05 8.67 26.58
N VAL A 239 -5.13 9.68 25.71
CA VAL A 239 -6.11 9.74 24.62
C VAL A 239 -5.88 8.58 23.65
N ALA A 240 -4.63 8.31 23.25
CA ALA A 240 -4.28 7.20 22.36
C ALA A 240 -4.72 5.85 22.94
N LEU A 241 -4.46 5.62 24.24
CA LEU A 241 -4.88 4.36 24.91
C LEU A 241 -6.40 4.18 24.92
N VAL A 242 -7.18 5.25 25.10
CA VAL A 242 -8.65 5.20 25.02
C VAL A 242 -9.10 4.77 23.62
N PHE A 243 -8.53 5.38 22.56
CA PHE A 243 -8.90 5.01 21.18
C PHE A 243 -8.41 3.62 20.78
N LEU A 244 -7.27 3.16 21.30
CA LEU A 244 -6.82 1.78 21.11
C LEU A 244 -7.74 0.78 21.82
N ALA A 245 -8.23 1.10 23.02
CA ALA A 245 -9.22 0.27 23.70
C ALA A 245 -10.55 0.20 22.91
N LEU A 246 -10.98 1.32 22.31
CA LEU A 246 -12.15 1.35 21.45
C LEU A 246 -11.94 0.55 20.15
N ALA A 247 -10.77 0.64 19.53
CA ALA A 247 -10.41 -0.17 18.37
C ALA A 247 -10.38 -1.67 18.72
N ALA A 248 -9.84 -2.03 19.88
CA ALA A 248 -9.87 -3.41 20.38
C ALA A 248 -11.30 -3.92 20.59
N ALA A 249 -12.21 -3.10 21.15
CA ALA A 249 -13.61 -3.45 21.28
C ALA A 249 -14.30 -3.69 19.94
N LEU A 250 -13.99 -2.87 18.91
CA LEU A 250 -14.45 -3.09 17.55
C LEU A 250 -13.91 -4.39 16.95
N LEU A 251 -12.64 -4.73 17.17
CA LEU A 251 -12.04 -6.00 16.71
C LEU A 251 -12.73 -7.20 17.39
N LEU A 252 -13.02 -7.13 18.69
CA LEU A 252 -13.76 -8.17 19.41
C LEU A 252 -15.20 -8.31 18.87
N LEU A 253 -15.86 -7.20 18.55
CA LEU A 253 -17.17 -7.22 17.90
C LEU A 253 -17.10 -7.91 16.54
N LEU A 254 -16.09 -7.60 15.70
CA LEU A 254 -15.91 -8.23 14.40
C LEU A 254 -15.65 -9.74 14.56
N ALA A 255 -14.80 -10.14 15.49
CA ALA A 255 -14.55 -11.55 15.80
C ALA A 255 -15.83 -12.28 16.26
N PHE A 256 -16.62 -11.67 17.15
CA PHE A 256 -17.91 -12.19 17.56
C PHE A 256 -18.89 -12.35 16.40
N LEU A 257 -19.00 -11.34 15.54
CA LEU A 257 -19.86 -11.40 14.36
C LEU A 257 -19.42 -12.50 13.38
N PHE A 258 -18.12 -12.65 13.17
CA PHE A 258 -17.58 -13.73 12.34
C PHE A 258 -17.86 -15.11 12.92
N ILE A 259 -17.66 -15.32 14.23
CA ILE A 259 -18.01 -16.57 14.91
C ILE A 259 -19.51 -16.87 14.78
N ARG A 260 -20.38 -15.88 15.02
CA ARG A 260 -21.83 -16.05 14.83
C ARG A 260 -22.18 -16.40 13.39
N PHE A 261 -21.59 -15.75 12.43
CA PHE A 261 -21.75 -16.06 11.02
C PHE A 261 -21.34 -17.51 10.70
N CYS A 262 -20.16 -17.96 11.17
CA CYS A 262 -19.72 -19.35 11.01
C CYS A 262 -20.71 -20.35 11.64
N MET A 263 -21.19 -20.09 12.86
CA MET A 263 -22.18 -20.94 13.50
C MET A 263 -23.50 -21.04 12.73
N ILE A 264 -23.94 -19.96 12.06
CA ILE A 264 -25.16 -19.95 11.28
C ILE A 264 -24.94 -20.67 9.93
N SER A 265 -23.86 -20.35 9.24
CA SER A 265 -23.60 -20.87 7.88
C SER A 265 -23.21 -22.35 7.86
N LEU A 266 -22.61 -22.88 8.94
CA LEU A 266 -22.16 -24.28 9.02
C LEU A 266 -23.20 -25.23 9.65
N ARG A 267 -24.26 -24.72 10.31
CA ARG A 267 -25.33 -25.56 10.92
C ARG A 267 -26.03 -26.53 9.95
N PRO A 268 -26.35 -26.17 8.69
CA PRO A 268 -26.99 -27.12 7.75
C PRO A 268 -26.13 -28.31 7.40
N LEU A 269 -24.80 -28.13 7.32
CA LEU A 269 -23.82 -29.19 7.03
C LEU A 269 -23.75 -30.24 8.15
N ALA A 270 -23.87 -29.80 9.42
CA ALA A 270 -23.80 -30.69 10.58
C ALA A 270 -25.05 -31.56 10.77
N ARG A 271 -26.21 -31.19 10.18
CA ARG A 271 -27.48 -31.90 10.34
C ARG A 271 -27.81 -32.91 9.24
N GLY A 272 -26.94 -33.11 8.26
CA GLY A 272 -27.13 -34.11 7.17
C GLY A 272 -28.41 -33.91 6.37
N SER A 273 -29.10 -32.78 6.48
CA SER A 273 -30.35 -32.52 5.81
C SER A 273 -30.12 -32.28 4.32
N HIS A 274 -30.52 -33.24 3.47
CA HIS A 274 -30.68 -33.08 2.02
C HIS A 274 -31.78 -32.06 1.66
N CYS A 275 -32.16 -31.21 2.58
CA CYS A 275 -33.14 -30.16 2.31
C CYS A 275 -32.47 -29.16 1.37
N ARG A 276 -33.03 -29.02 0.13
CA ARG A 276 -32.70 -27.92 -0.80
C ARG A 276 -32.58 -26.64 0.02
N VAL A 277 -31.35 -26.13 0.14
CA VAL A 277 -31.11 -24.81 0.71
C VAL A 277 -31.95 -23.83 -0.09
N GLN A 278 -33.01 -23.37 0.56
CA GLN A 278 -33.95 -22.44 -0.03
C GLN A 278 -33.16 -21.15 -0.31
N ARG A 279 -33.35 -20.57 -1.48
CA ARG A 279 -32.72 -19.38 -2.11
C ARG A 279 -32.48 -18.14 -1.22
N SER A 280 -32.69 -18.22 0.10
CA SER A 280 -32.54 -17.11 1.05
C SER A 280 -31.12 -16.87 1.55
N ASP A 281 -30.16 -17.77 1.27
CA ASP A 281 -28.82 -17.74 1.89
C ASP A 281 -27.68 -17.40 0.89
N ASP A 282 -27.98 -16.81 -0.27
CA ASP A 282 -26.98 -16.40 -1.25
C ASP A 282 -25.94 -15.42 -0.69
N TRP A 283 -26.35 -14.58 0.28
CA TRP A 283 -25.44 -13.66 0.95
C TRP A 283 -24.32 -14.38 1.75
N ALA A 284 -24.57 -15.57 2.27
CA ALA A 284 -23.56 -16.32 3.01
C ALA A 284 -22.43 -16.81 2.10
N VAL A 285 -22.76 -17.20 0.85
CA VAL A 285 -21.77 -17.56 -0.16
C VAL A 285 -20.94 -16.35 -0.55
N ASP A 286 -21.57 -15.18 -0.75
CA ASP A 286 -20.87 -13.92 -1.06
C ASP A 286 -19.92 -13.52 0.07
N VAL A 287 -20.32 -13.73 1.33
CA VAL A 287 -19.46 -13.53 2.52
C VAL A 287 -18.27 -14.48 2.49
N TRP A 288 -18.48 -15.77 2.24
CA TRP A 288 -17.36 -16.72 2.13
C TRP A 288 -16.39 -16.40 0.99
N TRP A 289 -16.88 -15.88 -0.13
CA TRP A 289 -16.02 -15.41 -1.21
C TRP A 289 -15.15 -14.24 -0.75
N GLY A 290 -15.73 -13.25 -0.07
CA GLY A 290 -14.96 -12.11 0.44
C GLY A 290 -13.91 -12.51 1.47
N VAL A 291 -14.27 -13.44 2.40
CA VAL A 291 -13.31 -14.05 3.34
C VAL A 291 -12.19 -14.76 2.60
N ALA A 292 -12.53 -15.58 1.58
CA ALA A 292 -11.54 -16.34 0.80
C ALA A 292 -10.58 -15.41 0.04
N VAL A 293 -11.05 -14.29 -0.51
CA VAL A 293 -10.18 -13.33 -1.21
C VAL A 293 -9.19 -12.69 -0.23
N TYR A 294 -9.67 -12.17 0.90
CA TYR A 294 -8.80 -11.51 1.87
C TYR A 294 -7.85 -12.51 2.54
N ALA A 295 -8.38 -13.58 3.14
CA ALA A 295 -7.58 -14.58 3.83
C ALA A 295 -6.63 -15.33 2.88
N GLY A 296 -7.05 -15.61 1.65
CA GLY A 296 -6.22 -16.22 0.63
C GLY A 296 -5.06 -15.31 0.21
N THR A 297 -5.29 -14.00 0.09
CA THR A 297 -4.22 -13.03 -0.19
C THR A 297 -3.20 -12.97 0.96
N VAL A 298 -3.67 -12.94 2.22
CA VAL A 298 -2.81 -12.97 3.41
C VAL A 298 -2.03 -14.29 3.49
N ALA A 299 -2.71 -15.44 3.30
CA ALA A 299 -2.08 -16.74 3.33
C ALA A 299 -1.02 -16.90 2.24
N PHE A 300 -1.29 -16.41 1.02
CA PHE A 300 -0.29 -16.37 -0.05
C PHE A 300 0.94 -15.54 0.36
N ALA A 301 0.73 -14.34 0.92
CA ALA A 301 1.84 -13.48 1.34
C ALA A 301 2.73 -14.14 2.39
N LEU A 302 2.11 -14.79 3.38
CA LEU A 302 2.84 -15.51 4.42
C LEU A 302 3.58 -16.72 3.86
N ALA A 303 2.92 -17.53 3.02
CA ALA A 303 3.53 -18.68 2.37
C ALA A 303 4.70 -18.27 1.46
N ALA A 304 4.51 -17.24 0.63
CA ALA A 304 5.57 -16.73 -0.23
C ALA A 304 6.73 -16.14 0.59
N SER A 305 6.47 -15.47 1.72
CA SER A 305 7.52 -14.97 2.61
C SER A 305 8.39 -16.10 3.18
N VAL A 306 7.78 -17.23 3.50
CA VAL A 306 8.51 -18.42 3.98
C VAL A 306 9.29 -19.10 2.84
N LEU A 307 8.64 -19.29 1.69
CA LEU A 307 9.23 -20.01 0.55
C LEU A 307 10.40 -19.24 -0.09
N LEU A 308 10.29 -17.92 -0.16
CA LEU A 308 11.34 -17.06 -0.73
C LEU A 308 12.43 -16.68 0.29
N ALA A 309 12.29 -17.12 1.55
CA ALA A 309 13.11 -16.66 2.68
C ALA A 309 13.23 -15.13 2.75
N SER A 310 12.23 -14.41 2.20
CA SER A 310 12.18 -12.96 2.08
C SER A 310 10.80 -12.48 2.51
N PRO A 311 10.67 -11.72 3.61
CA PRO A 311 9.36 -11.37 4.17
C PRO A 311 8.65 -10.30 3.36
N ILE A 312 7.95 -10.72 2.30
CA ILE A 312 7.12 -9.84 1.46
C ILE A 312 5.76 -9.48 2.09
N ALA A 313 5.41 -10.12 3.21
CA ALA A 313 4.19 -9.82 3.96
C ALA A 313 4.35 -8.50 4.73
N VAL A 314 3.73 -7.44 4.24
CA VAL A 314 3.72 -6.10 4.84
C VAL A 314 2.28 -5.66 5.06
N ALA A 315 1.97 -5.13 6.23
CA ALA A 315 0.60 -4.75 6.61
C ALA A 315 -0.10 -3.86 5.57
N ARG A 316 0.59 -2.83 5.05
CA ARG A 316 0.05 -1.91 4.03
C ARG A 316 -0.32 -2.60 2.71
N TYR A 317 0.29 -3.72 2.35
CA TYR A 317 -0.03 -4.44 1.11
C TYR A 317 -1.39 -5.14 1.19
N PHE A 318 -1.85 -5.49 2.41
CA PHE A 318 -3.17 -6.07 2.61
C PHE A 318 -4.31 -5.06 2.44
N TYR A 319 -4.02 -3.76 2.47
CA TYR A 319 -4.98 -2.72 2.16
C TYR A 319 -5.63 -2.92 0.77
N VAL A 320 -4.85 -3.41 -0.20
CA VAL A 320 -5.33 -3.68 -1.55
C VAL A 320 -6.45 -4.72 -1.59
N ALA A 321 -6.39 -5.75 -0.73
CA ALA A 321 -7.40 -6.81 -0.65
C ALA A 321 -8.49 -6.54 0.40
N LEU A 322 -8.46 -5.38 1.06
CA LEU A 322 -9.39 -5.03 2.13
C LEU A 322 -10.87 -4.87 1.68
N PRO A 323 -11.19 -4.32 0.49
CA PRO A 323 -12.58 -4.04 0.10
C PRO A 323 -13.51 -5.26 0.11
N PRO A 324 -13.14 -6.46 -0.33
CA PRO A 324 -13.94 -7.68 -0.11
C PRO A 324 -14.25 -7.94 1.37
N LEU A 325 -13.28 -7.73 2.28
CA LEU A 325 -13.50 -7.87 3.72
C LEU A 325 -14.46 -6.81 4.27
N LEU A 326 -14.36 -5.56 3.81
CA LEU A 326 -15.30 -4.49 4.19
C LEU A 326 -16.73 -4.83 3.77
N LEU A 327 -16.90 -5.42 2.59
CA LEU A 327 -18.19 -5.90 2.14
C LEU A 327 -18.72 -7.03 3.03
N VAL A 328 -17.87 -8.00 3.40
CA VAL A 328 -18.21 -9.07 4.35
C VAL A 328 -18.70 -8.49 5.66
N ILE A 329 -17.95 -7.58 6.27
CA ILE A 329 -18.31 -6.95 7.54
C ILE A 329 -19.64 -6.21 7.41
N SER A 330 -19.84 -5.47 6.31
CA SER A 330 -21.07 -4.72 6.07
C SER A 330 -22.30 -5.62 5.97
N ILE A 331 -22.19 -6.73 5.22
CA ILE A 331 -23.30 -7.69 5.05
C ILE A 331 -23.60 -8.38 6.39
N VAL A 332 -22.58 -8.91 7.06
CA VAL A 332 -22.73 -9.66 8.31
C VAL A 332 -23.30 -8.78 9.41
N ALA A 333 -22.80 -7.55 9.57
CA ALA A 333 -23.30 -6.61 10.55
C ALA A 333 -24.76 -6.21 10.25
N ALA A 334 -25.09 -5.92 8.99
CA ALA A 334 -26.45 -5.59 8.59
C ALA A 334 -27.46 -6.73 8.82
N LYS A 335 -27.00 -7.99 8.74
CA LYS A 335 -27.86 -9.17 8.92
C LYS A 335 -27.97 -9.63 10.40
N LEU A 336 -26.93 -9.41 11.21
CA LEU A 336 -26.84 -9.98 12.56
C LEU A 336 -27.01 -8.97 13.69
N LEU A 337 -26.88 -7.67 13.44
CA LEU A 337 -27.00 -6.61 14.44
C LEU A 337 -28.32 -5.85 14.32
N GLY A 338 -28.83 -5.41 15.46
CA GLY A 338 -29.93 -4.45 15.52
C GLY A 338 -29.44 -3.02 15.26
N VAL A 339 -30.36 -2.13 14.85
CA VAL A 339 -30.05 -0.74 14.46
C VAL A 339 -29.26 0.02 15.52
N ARG A 340 -29.57 -0.17 16.82
CA ARG A 340 -28.82 0.49 17.93
C ARG A 340 -27.36 0.05 17.97
N ALA A 341 -27.09 -1.26 17.85
CA ALA A 341 -25.73 -1.80 17.85
C ALA A 341 -24.94 -1.31 16.63
N ILE A 342 -25.59 -1.22 15.44
CA ILE A 342 -25.01 -0.66 14.24
C ILE A 342 -24.65 0.82 14.44
N ALA A 343 -25.57 1.61 14.99
CA ALA A 343 -25.33 3.03 15.25
C ALA A 343 -24.16 3.25 16.23
N CYS A 344 -24.10 2.46 17.33
CA CYS A 344 -22.97 2.51 18.27
C CYS A 344 -21.66 2.08 17.60
N GLY A 345 -21.66 1.01 16.79
CA GLY A 345 -20.48 0.55 16.06
C GLY A 345 -20.01 1.58 15.05
N CYS A 346 -20.90 2.23 14.30
CA CYS A 346 -20.57 3.31 13.41
C CYS A 346 -19.98 4.52 14.14
N ALA A 347 -20.58 4.93 15.26
CA ALA A 347 -20.06 6.04 16.06
C ALA A 347 -18.65 5.74 16.59
N ALA A 348 -18.42 4.53 17.09
CA ALA A 348 -17.11 4.07 17.53
C ALA A 348 -16.08 4.05 16.38
N LEU A 349 -16.46 3.52 15.22
CA LEU A 349 -15.60 3.49 14.03
C LEU A 349 -15.25 4.89 13.55
N ILE A 350 -16.23 5.79 13.47
CA ILE A 350 -16.01 7.18 13.09
C ILE A 350 -15.06 7.87 14.09
N ALA A 351 -15.25 7.65 15.38
CA ALA A 351 -14.39 8.23 16.42
C ALA A 351 -12.94 7.72 16.30
N VAL A 352 -12.73 6.40 16.14
CA VAL A 352 -11.40 5.80 15.93
C VAL A 352 -10.79 6.29 14.63
N GLY A 353 -11.57 6.38 13.56
CA GLY A 353 -11.12 6.85 12.26
C GLY A 353 -10.69 8.32 12.30
N LEU A 354 -11.51 9.20 12.86
CA LEU A 354 -11.18 10.63 13.00
C LEU A 354 -9.93 10.84 13.88
N TYR A 355 -9.80 10.07 14.96
CA TYR A 355 -8.60 10.11 15.79
C TYR A 355 -7.36 9.66 15.00
N GLY A 356 -7.43 8.52 14.29
CA GLY A 356 -6.33 8.03 13.47
C GLY A 356 -5.94 9.01 12.37
N GLN A 357 -6.92 9.69 11.75
CA GLN A 357 -6.67 10.74 10.77
C GLN A 357 -6.02 11.97 11.40
N ALA A 358 -6.50 12.40 12.58
CA ALA A 358 -5.93 13.53 13.30
C ALA A 358 -4.46 13.29 13.68
N VAL A 359 -4.14 12.12 14.21
CA VAL A 359 -2.77 11.73 14.56
C VAL A 359 -1.89 11.66 13.29
N PHE A 360 -2.40 11.10 12.19
CA PHE A 360 -1.68 11.08 10.92
C PHE A 360 -1.36 12.49 10.41
N VAL A 361 -2.32 13.42 10.48
CA VAL A 361 -2.13 14.83 10.09
C VAL A 361 -1.14 15.51 11.03
N ALA A 362 -1.26 15.31 12.34
CA ALA A 362 -0.33 15.88 13.31
C ALA A 362 1.10 15.38 13.10
N ALA A 363 1.27 14.08 12.83
CA ALA A 363 2.55 13.50 12.46
C ALA A 363 3.12 14.14 11.19
N GLY A 364 2.29 14.32 10.14
CA GLY A 364 2.68 15.02 8.93
C GLY A 364 3.12 16.46 9.19
N TYR A 365 2.40 17.20 10.03
CA TYR A 365 2.80 18.56 10.40
C TYR A 365 4.13 18.63 11.16
N SER A 366 4.41 17.67 12.03
CA SER A 366 5.69 17.61 12.75
C SER A 366 6.88 17.34 11.82
N GLN A 367 6.63 16.76 10.64
CA GLN A 367 7.63 16.51 9.60
C GLN A 367 7.83 17.69 8.64
N LEU A 368 6.96 18.71 8.68
CA LEU A 368 7.12 19.95 7.90
C LEU A 368 8.19 20.91 8.49
N ASN A 369 9.01 20.44 9.42
CA ASN A 369 10.15 21.19 9.88
C ASN A 369 11.20 21.28 8.77
N ASN A 370 11.42 22.46 8.22
CA ASN A 370 12.43 22.73 7.19
C ASN A 370 13.84 22.91 7.78
N GLU A 371 13.99 22.89 9.10
CA GLU A 371 15.27 23.11 9.76
C GLU A 371 16.42 22.23 9.21
N PRO A 372 16.23 20.93 8.89
CA PRO A 372 17.30 20.13 8.27
C PRO A 372 17.67 20.62 6.87
N ILE A 373 16.68 21.11 6.12
CA ILE A 373 16.85 21.62 4.75
C ILE A 373 17.58 22.95 4.79
N ASP A 374 17.10 23.88 5.63
CA ASP A 374 17.71 25.20 5.82
C ASP A 374 19.17 25.07 6.31
N TYR A 375 19.44 24.08 7.17
CA TYR A 375 20.80 23.79 7.63
C TYR A 375 21.69 23.24 6.51
N LEU A 376 21.21 22.28 5.72
CA LEU A 376 21.95 21.75 4.58
C LEU A 376 22.32 22.86 3.59
N GLU A 377 21.35 23.71 3.24
CA GLU A 377 21.55 24.82 2.34
C GLU A 377 22.62 25.80 2.89
N ALA A 378 22.50 26.15 4.16
CA ALA A 378 23.45 27.06 4.81
C ALA A 378 24.87 26.48 4.85
N VAL A 379 25.07 25.20 5.20
CA VAL A 379 26.41 24.61 5.24
C VAL A 379 26.98 24.37 3.86
N ALA A 380 26.14 24.00 2.87
CA ALA A 380 26.56 23.79 1.49
C ALA A 380 27.13 25.09 0.89
N HIS A 381 26.47 26.24 1.16
CA HIS A 381 26.96 27.54 0.72
C HIS A 381 28.14 28.08 1.55
N THR A 382 28.25 27.69 2.82
CA THR A 382 29.37 28.11 3.67
C THR A 382 30.66 27.38 3.33
N TYR A 383 30.57 26.09 3.00
CA TYR A 383 31.69 25.22 2.71
C TYR A 383 31.75 24.83 1.23
N ASP A 384 31.41 25.77 0.38
CA ASP A 384 31.57 25.55 -1.07
C ASP A 384 33.07 25.49 -1.48
N ASN A 385 33.30 24.87 -2.61
CA ASN A 385 34.63 24.79 -3.22
C ASN A 385 34.65 25.74 -4.40
N ASP A 386 34.93 27.02 -4.18
CA ASP A 386 34.95 28.08 -5.19
C ASP A 386 33.57 28.31 -5.89
N GLY A 387 32.48 28.20 -5.10
CA GLY A 387 31.11 28.41 -5.55
C GLY A 387 30.36 27.16 -5.98
N GLU A 388 30.96 25.98 -5.86
CA GLU A 388 30.32 24.70 -6.14
C GLU A 388 30.34 23.77 -4.92
N PRO A 389 29.24 23.66 -4.14
CA PRO A 389 29.15 22.76 -3.01
C PRO A 389 29.18 21.30 -3.48
N THR A 390 29.89 20.44 -2.77
CA THR A 390 29.93 19.00 -3.01
C THR A 390 29.09 18.31 -1.93
N VAL A 391 27.88 17.86 -2.28
CA VAL A 391 26.97 17.16 -1.39
C VAL A 391 26.82 15.71 -1.86
N ILE A 392 27.07 14.75 -0.96
CA ILE A 392 26.96 13.32 -1.24
C ILE A 392 26.03 12.61 -0.26
N SER A 393 25.35 11.56 -0.71
CA SER A 393 24.54 10.70 0.12
C SER A 393 24.53 9.26 -0.40
N SER A 394 24.43 8.31 0.49
CA SER A 394 24.24 6.89 0.17
C SER A 394 22.84 6.38 0.52
N TYR A 395 22.00 7.21 1.15
CA TYR A 395 20.66 6.82 1.57
C TYR A 395 19.57 7.62 0.85
N ILE A 396 18.70 6.89 0.12
CA ILE A 396 17.79 7.50 -0.86
C ILE A 396 16.62 8.29 -0.28
N LEU A 397 16.17 7.97 0.94
CA LEU A 397 14.98 8.61 1.50
C LEU A 397 15.26 10.08 1.84
N CYS A 398 16.34 10.37 2.57
CA CYS A 398 16.73 11.76 2.84
C CYS A 398 17.26 12.45 1.57
N ALA A 399 18.14 11.81 0.81
CA ALA A 399 18.70 12.38 -0.41
C ALA A 399 17.63 12.82 -1.40
N GLY A 400 16.62 11.98 -1.66
CA GLY A 400 15.52 12.32 -2.55
C GLY A 400 14.69 13.51 -2.08
N THR A 401 14.50 13.66 -0.76
CA THR A 401 13.79 14.81 -0.17
C THR A 401 14.62 16.09 -0.33
N TYR A 402 15.89 16.06 0.04
CA TYR A 402 16.77 17.21 -0.03
C TYR A 402 17.02 17.65 -1.47
N ALA A 403 17.20 16.73 -2.41
CA ALA A 403 17.38 17.06 -3.82
C ALA A 403 16.17 17.77 -4.46
N VAL A 404 14.97 17.56 -3.92
CA VAL A 404 13.75 18.25 -4.39
C VAL A 404 13.52 19.58 -3.67
N MET A 405 13.96 19.70 -2.42
CA MET A 405 13.71 20.87 -1.59
C MET A 405 14.83 21.91 -1.64
N CYS A 406 16.07 21.49 -1.94
CA CYS A 406 17.24 22.32 -2.14
C CYS A 406 17.71 22.17 -3.60
N ASP A 407 16.96 22.73 -4.55
CA ASP A 407 17.20 22.57 -5.97
C ASP A 407 18.42 23.38 -6.49
N ASP A 408 18.89 24.33 -5.72
CA ASP A 408 20.09 25.13 -5.92
C ASP A 408 21.38 24.47 -5.36
N VAL A 409 21.26 23.38 -4.60
CA VAL A 409 22.38 22.62 -4.05
C VAL A 409 22.53 21.29 -4.79
N PRO A 410 23.48 21.16 -5.73
CA PRO A 410 23.72 19.93 -6.46
C PRO A 410 24.08 18.77 -5.53
N GLN A 411 23.45 17.63 -5.73
CA GLN A 411 23.68 16.44 -4.89
C GLN A 411 24.09 15.24 -5.76
N THR A 412 24.98 14.42 -5.23
CA THR A 412 25.38 13.16 -5.84
C THR A 412 25.03 11.99 -4.92
N PHE A 413 24.24 11.07 -5.44
CA PHE A 413 23.86 9.84 -4.75
C PHE A 413 24.85 8.72 -5.09
N ILE A 414 25.41 8.10 -4.05
CA ILE A 414 26.36 6.99 -4.19
C ILE A 414 25.58 5.68 -4.19
N ALA A 415 25.47 5.05 -5.37
CA ALA A 415 24.83 3.75 -5.49
C ALA A 415 25.44 2.94 -6.64
N PRO A 416 25.69 1.64 -6.42
CA PRO A 416 26.21 0.76 -7.47
C PRO A 416 25.25 0.71 -8.65
N ASP A 417 25.78 0.64 -9.87
CA ASP A 417 25.00 0.54 -11.12
C ASP A 417 24.47 -0.88 -11.37
N THR A 418 24.03 -1.54 -10.30
CA THR A 418 23.50 -2.92 -10.31
C THR A 418 22.28 -3.04 -9.43
N GLY A 419 21.42 -4.00 -9.71
CA GLY A 419 20.26 -4.32 -8.88
C GLY A 419 19.35 -3.10 -8.64
N ILE A 420 18.98 -2.89 -7.38
CA ILE A 420 18.09 -1.80 -6.96
C ILE A 420 18.73 -0.41 -7.14
N GLY A 421 20.06 -0.30 -7.15
CA GLY A 421 20.76 0.96 -7.39
C GLY A 421 20.37 1.61 -8.71
N ARG A 422 20.09 0.81 -9.75
CA ARG A 422 19.56 1.33 -11.03
C ARG A 422 18.18 1.95 -10.91
N ALA A 423 17.32 1.47 -10.02
CA ALA A 423 15.99 2.03 -9.84
C ALA A 423 16.04 3.45 -9.25
N TYR A 424 17.09 3.79 -8.51
CA TYR A 424 17.27 5.12 -7.94
C TYR A 424 17.54 6.19 -9.00
N ARG A 425 17.97 5.82 -10.20
CA ARG A 425 18.11 6.76 -11.33
C ARG A 425 16.81 7.44 -11.74
N VAL A 426 15.68 7.02 -11.18
CA VAL A 426 14.41 7.74 -11.29
C VAL A 426 14.50 9.19 -10.78
N TYR A 427 15.46 9.49 -9.90
CA TYR A 427 15.71 10.83 -9.36
C TYR A 427 16.55 11.72 -10.26
N ALA A 428 17.13 11.20 -11.35
CA ALA A 428 17.71 12.06 -12.35
C ALA A 428 16.57 12.87 -13.06
N PRO A 429 16.73 14.15 -13.37
CA PRO A 429 17.94 14.95 -13.25
C PRO A 429 18.09 15.72 -11.91
N VAL A 430 17.22 15.54 -10.92
CA VAL A 430 17.27 16.32 -9.65
C VAL A 430 18.51 15.99 -8.80
N MET A 431 19.18 14.85 -9.04
CA MET A 431 20.48 14.54 -8.45
C MET A 431 21.36 13.77 -9.44
N SER A 432 22.66 13.86 -9.25
CA SER A 432 23.67 13.07 -9.95
C SER A 432 23.85 11.71 -9.29
N PHE A 433 24.50 10.77 -10.00
CA PHE A 433 24.78 9.43 -9.49
C PHE A 433 26.23 9.06 -9.75
N ALA A 434 26.87 8.45 -8.75
CA ALA A 434 28.16 7.81 -8.87
C ALA A 434 28.10 6.37 -8.37
N ALA A 435 28.82 5.46 -9.01
CA ALA A 435 28.86 4.06 -8.59
C ALA A 435 29.72 3.87 -7.34
N HIS A 436 30.75 4.66 -7.21
CA HIS A 436 31.71 4.62 -6.11
C HIS A 436 31.98 6.03 -5.59
N VAL A 437 32.17 6.15 -4.28
CA VAL A 437 32.45 7.44 -3.63
C VAL A 437 33.74 8.07 -4.13
N GLU A 438 34.74 7.27 -4.51
CA GLU A 438 36.02 7.72 -5.04
C GLU A 438 35.90 8.55 -6.32
N GLU A 439 34.85 8.28 -7.13
CA GLU A 439 34.58 9.05 -8.34
C GLU A 439 34.28 10.52 -7.99
N VAL A 440 33.44 10.74 -6.94
CA VAL A 440 33.11 12.08 -6.46
C VAL A 440 34.29 12.70 -5.73
N LEU A 441 34.96 11.93 -4.87
CA LEU A 441 36.12 12.41 -4.11
C LEU A 441 37.27 12.89 -5.00
N SER A 442 37.49 12.24 -6.14
CA SER A 442 38.54 12.63 -7.09
C SER A 442 38.27 14.00 -7.73
N ALA A 443 37.02 14.38 -7.87
CA ALA A 443 36.56 15.64 -8.45
C ALA A 443 36.21 16.70 -7.40
N SER A 444 36.10 16.32 -6.09
CA SER A 444 35.74 17.25 -5.03
C SER A 444 36.89 18.14 -4.57
N GLY A 445 36.54 19.32 -4.06
CA GLY A 445 37.48 20.27 -3.46
C GLY A 445 37.85 19.88 -2.02
N ARG A 446 38.09 20.92 -1.22
CA ARG A 446 38.53 20.78 0.18
C ARG A 446 37.42 20.26 1.10
N PHE A 447 36.18 20.71 0.90
CA PHE A 447 35.06 20.39 1.75
C PHE A 447 34.06 19.47 1.05
N ILE A 448 33.44 18.59 1.81
CA ILE A 448 32.38 17.66 1.36
C ILE A 448 31.28 17.66 2.42
N VAL A 449 30.03 17.82 2.00
CA VAL A 449 28.86 17.69 2.86
C VAL A 449 28.27 16.31 2.66
N VAL A 450 28.15 15.54 3.73
CA VAL A 450 27.61 14.19 3.72
C VAL A 450 26.23 14.17 4.36
N LEU A 451 25.27 13.60 3.66
CA LEU A 451 23.92 13.34 4.16
C LEU A 451 23.82 11.87 4.56
N ASP A 452 23.73 11.62 5.85
CA ASP A 452 23.47 10.30 6.40
C ASP A 452 22.07 10.21 7.02
N GLU A 453 21.54 9.01 7.00
CA GLU A 453 20.29 8.67 7.69
C GLU A 453 20.55 7.45 8.59
N ASP A 454 20.15 7.56 9.85
CA ASP A 454 20.28 6.49 10.84
C ASP A 454 18.92 6.21 11.47
N ASN A 455 18.66 4.94 11.75
CA ASN A 455 17.47 4.55 12.50
C ASN A 455 17.68 4.86 13.98
N ALA A 456 16.83 5.75 14.52
CA ALA A 456 16.87 6.16 15.93
C ALA A 456 16.51 5.03 16.93
N GLU A 457 15.92 3.94 16.48
CA GLU A 457 15.73 2.70 17.25
C GLU A 457 16.65 1.63 16.67
N GLU A 458 17.34 0.89 17.51
CA GLU A 458 18.06 -0.35 17.16
C GLU A 458 17.10 -1.32 16.44
N ASN A 459 16.82 -1.04 15.20
CA ASN A 459 16.16 -1.98 14.33
C ASN A 459 17.27 -2.78 13.68
N ASP A 460 17.43 -4.05 14.06
CA ASP A 460 18.25 -5.07 13.39
C ASP A 460 18.05 -5.17 11.86
N VAL A 461 17.43 -4.19 11.23
CA VAL A 461 16.93 -4.21 9.85
C VAL A 461 17.87 -3.48 8.90
N TYR A 462 18.59 -2.48 9.38
CA TYR A 462 19.59 -1.74 8.62
C TYR A 462 20.87 -1.62 9.43
N GLU A 463 21.93 -2.29 9.00
CA GLU A 463 23.27 -1.81 9.24
C GLU A 463 23.45 -0.60 8.29
N VAL A 464 23.05 0.57 8.73
CA VAL A 464 23.40 1.81 8.05
C VAL A 464 24.78 2.18 8.56
N THR A 465 25.79 1.87 7.77
CA THR A 465 27.12 2.48 7.97
C THR A 465 26.98 3.96 7.59
N SER A 466 27.39 4.84 8.49
CA SER A 466 27.48 6.28 8.20
C SER A 466 28.54 6.48 7.14
N LEU A 467 28.17 7.08 6.00
CA LEU A 467 29.14 7.41 4.94
C LEU A 467 30.19 8.41 5.44
N ALA A 468 29.81 9.33 6.34
CA ALA A 468 30.72 10.27 6.97
C ALA A 468 31.73 9.51 7.85
N ASP A 469 31.30 8.56 8.69
CA ASP A 469 32.19 7.77 9.55
C ASP A 469 33.15 6.91 8.71
N ASP A 470 32.67 6.30 7.63
CA ASP A 470 33.51 5.51 6.72
C ASP A 470 34.62 6.39 6.09
N LEU A 471 34.28 7.60 5.68
CA LEU A 471 35.24 8.54 5.10
C LEU A 471 36.28 9.01 6.14
N VAL A 472 35.85 9.32 7.36
CA VAL A 472 36.75 9.68 8.47
C VAL A 472 37.67 8.51 8.84
N ALA A 473 37.18 7.28 8.84
CA ALA A 473 37.97 6.08 9.14
C ALA A 473 39.10 5.85 8.13
N THR A 474 39.02 6.40 6.92
CA THR A 474 40.14 6.36 5.96
C THR A 474 41.35 7.19 6.40
N GLY A 475 41.20 8.13 7.34
CA GLY A 475 42.19 9.10 7.75
C GLY A 475 42.43 10.23 6.72
N ALA A 476 41.64 10.28 5.63
CA ALA A 476 41.75 11.31 4.61
C ALA A 476 40.87 12.52 4.88
N PHE A 477 39.94 12.41 5.83
CA PHE A 477 38.97 13.45 6.18
C PHE A 477 38.85 13.62 7.68
N GLU A 478 38.55 14.87 8.11
CA GLU A 478 38.15 15.19 9.48
C GLU A 478 36.81 15.92 9.50
N VAL A 479 36.06 15.76 10.60
CA VAL A 479 34.76 16.42 10.78
C VAL A 479 35.01 17.88 11.18
N VAL A 480 34.45 18.80 10.40
CA VAL A 480 34.46 20.24 10.72
C VAL A 480 33.29 20.60 11.59
N GLU A 481 32.10 20.22 11.17
CA GLU A 481 30.88 20.35 11.93
C GLU A 481 29.85 19.29 11.48
N GLY A 482 28.84 19.07 12.32
CA GLY A 482 27.75 18.17 11.99
C GLY A 482 26.54 18.41 12.88
N ARG A 483 25.37 18.13 12.34
CA ARG A 483 24.12 18.23 13.10
C ARG A 483 23.17 17.10 12.75
N THR A 484 22.62 16.48 13.80
CA THR A 484 21.60 15.43 13.69
C THR A 484 20.21 15.97 13.99
N PHE A 485 19.25 15.61 13.15
CA PHE A 485 17.85 16.00 13.26
C PHE A 485 17.02 14.74 13.47
N TYR A 486 16.31 14.67 14.60
CA TYR A 486 15.46 13.55 14.93
C TYR A 486 14.04 13.71 14.38
N ARG A 487 13.54 12.67 13.68
CA ARG A 487 12.15 12.60 13.18
C ARG A 487 11.39 11.47 13.89
N PRO A 488 10.61 11.79 14.93
CA PRO A 488 10.02 10.80 15.84
C PRO A 488 9.06 9.83 15.14
N TYR A 489 8.30 10.27 14.14
CA TYR A 489 7.32 9.42 13.45
C TYR A 489 7.94 8.56 12.35
N GLU A 490 9.05 8.97 11.78
CA GLU A 490 9.86 8.18 10.85
C GLU A 490 10.83 7.27 11.60
N ARG A 491 11.11 7.61 12.88
CA ARG A 491 12.08 6.93 13.77
C ARG A 491 13.49 6.93 13.19
N ASN A 492 13.81 7.96 12.47
CA ASN A 492 15.09 8.12 11.81
C ASN A 492 15.75 9.42 12.27
N ASN A 493 17.07 9.39 12.37
CA ASN A 493 17.91 10.57 12.46
C ASN A 493 18.39 10.92 11.05
N TYR A 494 18.35 12.20 10.72
CA TYR A 494 19.00 12.75 9.55
C TYR A 494 20.20 13.54 10.01
N THR A 495 21.40 13.18 9.53
CA THR A 495 22.65 13.83 9.91
C THR A 495 23.27 14.49 8.69
N VAL A 496 23.56 15.77 8.83
CA VAL A 496 24.35 16.54 7.88
C VAL A 496 25.72 16.76 8.48
N THR A 497 26.76 16.26 7.84
CA THR A 497 28.13 16.35 8.32
C THR A 497 29.01 17.03 7.28
N VAL A 498 29.79 18.04 7.69
CA VAL A 498 30.78 18.68 6.86
C VAL A 498 32.14 18.05 7.15
N LEU A 499 32.77 17.54 6.13
CA LEU A 499 34.10 16.94 6.18
C LEU A 499 35.10 17.85 5.46
N GLU A 500 36.29 18.00 6.04
CA GLU A 500 37.45 18.65 5.42
C GLU A 500 38.48 17.60 5.05
N ARG A 501 39.03 17.71 3.84
CA ARG A 501 40.12 16.83 3.39
C ARG A 501 41.42 17.18 4.10
N MET A 502 42.02 16.20 4.75
CA MET A 502 43.39 16.31 5.34
C MET A 502 44.42 16.49 4.24
N GLN A 503 45.37 17.44 4.44
CA GLN A 503 46.43 17.71 3.47
C GLN A 503 47.51 16.61 3.47
#